data_a959577654ee20226c6e4c22d6c74ba3
#
_entry.id   a959577654ee20226c6e4c22d6c74ba3
#
_cell.length_a   1.000
_cell.length_b   1.000
_cell.length_c   1.000
_cell.angle_alpha   90.00
_cell.angle_beta   90.00
_cell.angle_gamma   90.00
#
_symmetry.space_group_name_H-M   'P 1'
#
loop_
_entity.id
_entity.type
_entity.pdbx_description
1 polymer ?
#
loop_
_entity_poly.entity_id
_entity_poly.type
_entity_poly.pdbx_seq_one_letter_code
_entity_poly.pdbx_strand_id
1 'polypeptide(L)'
;MVSKRIQKALEGNSAIRAMFNEGREMAAKYGEENVFDFSLGNPATPEPKALNDAIRDLLDEADAKGAAGSLGIHGYMANAGYEEVRQAIAENLNERFGTKFTAHNLVMTVGAAGGLNIIFKTILDPDDEVIVFAPFFGEYRQYAANFDAKIVIVQ
;
A
#
# COMPACT_ATOMS: atom_id res chain seq x y z
N MET A 1 9.07 -25.37 1.62
CA MET A 1 10.34 -25.08 2.34
C MET A 1 10.37 -23.60 2.63
N VAL A 2 10.55 -23.19 3.90
CA VAL A 2 10.57 -21.77 4.34
C VAL A 2 12.00 -21.44 4.75
N SER A 3 12.51 -20.26 4.39
CA SER A 3 13.87 -19.84 4.75
C SER A 3 14.01 -19.65 6.26
N LYS A 4 15.22 -19.83 6.80
CA LYS A 4 15.51 -19.60 8.23
C LYS A 4 15.18 -18.17 8.68
N ARG A 5 15.38 -17.20 7.80
CA ARG A 5 15.03 -15.78 8.02
C ARG A 5 13.53 -15.61 8.28
N ILE A 6 12.70 -16.20 7.41
CA ILE A 6 11.24 -16.13 7.57
C ILE A 6 10.77 -16.95 8.77
N GLN A 7 11.37 -18.11 9.07
CA GLN A 7 11.06 -18.85 10.29
C GLN A 7 11.28 -18.01 11.53
N LYS A 8 12.44 -17.33 11.63
CA LYS A 8 12.74 -16.43 12.75
C LYS A 8 11.78 -15.22 12.81
N ALA A 9 11.39 -14.67 11.67
CA ALA A 9 10.41 -13.57 11.61
C ALA A 9 9.02 -14.01 12.09
N LEU A 10 8.63 -15.25 11.83
CA LEU A 10 7.35 -15.80 12.30
C LEU A 10 7.31 -16.05 13.82
N GLU A 11 8.46 -16.31 14.45
CA GLU A 11 8.57 -16.45 15.92
C GLU A 11 8.27 -15.12 16.64
N GLY A 12 8.59 -13.98 16.02
CA GLY A 12 8.26 -12.63 16.49
C GLY A 12 6.86 -12.13 16.14
N ASN A 13 5.94 -13.01 15.99
CA ASN A 13 4.65 -12.87 15.31
C ASN A 13 3.87 -11.60 15.66
N SER A 14 3.38 -10.96 14.65
CA SER A 14 2.59 -9.73 14.65
C SER A 14 1.41 -9.85 15.65
N ALA A 15 1.54 -9.16 16.77
CA ALA A 15 0.45 -9.00 17.75
C ALA A 15 -0.83 -8.46 17.09
N ILE A 16 -0.69 -7.66 16.03
CA ILE A 16 -1.78 -7.09 15.24
C ILE A 16 -2.62 -8.21 14.59
N ARG A 17 -1.98 -9.21 13.98
CA ARG A 17 -2.70 -10.32 13.37
C ARG A 17 -3.40 -11.20 14.40
N ALA A 18 -2.76 -11.42 15.55
CA ALA A 18 -3.39 -12.14 16.66
C ALA A 18 -4.62 -11.38 17.18
N MET A 19 -4.51 -10.09 17.42
CA MET A 19 -5.64 -9.23 17.83
C MET A 19 -6.77 -9.21 16.80
N PHE A 20 -6.46 -9.14 15.51
CA PHE A 20 -7.46 -9.17 14.45
C PHE A 20 -8.24 -10.50 14.45
N ASN A 21 -7.55 -11.63 14.59
CA ASN A 21 -8.20 -12.93 14.65
C ASN A 21 -9.07 -13.07 15.92
N GLU A 22 -8.56 -12.62 17.06
CA GLU A 22 -9.30 -12.59 18.32
C GLU A 22 -10.56 -11.70 18.22
N GLY A 23 -10.43 -10.51 17.59
CA GLY A 23 -11.57 -9.63 17.33
C GLY A 23 -12.67 -10.32 16.52
N ARG A 24 -12.30 -11.07 15.48
CA ARG A 24 -13.26 -11.86 14.69
C ARG A 24 -13.95 -12.96 15.49
N GLU A 25 -13.20 -13.67 16.34
CA GLU A 25 -13.77 -14.69 17.22
C GLU A 25 -14.72 -14.07 18.25
N MET A 26 -14.36 -12.91 18.80
CA MET A 26 -15.22 -12.17 19.71
C MET A 26 -16.50 -11.68 19.01
N ALA A 27 -16.39 -11.15 17.80
CA ALA A 27 -17.54 -10.72 17.00
C ALA A 27 -18.48 -11.88 16.71
N ALA A 28 -17.96 -13.05 16.35
CA ALA A 28 -18.77 -14.25 16.15
C ALA A 28 -19.47 -14.73 17.43
N LYS A 29 -18.88 -14.49 18.60
CA LYS A 29 -19.42 -14.94 19.91
C LYS A 29 -20.40 -13.95 20.53
N TYR A 30 -20.15 -12.65 20.39
CA TYR A 30 -20.85 -11.59 21.13
C TYR A 30 -21.72 -10.70 20.24
N GLY A 31 -21.65 -10.85 18.90
CA GLY A 31 -22.23 -9.96 17.89
C GLY A 31 -21.26 -8.86 17.46
N GLU A 32 -21.27 -8.54 16.17
CA GLU A 32 -20.37 -7.53 15.58
C GLU A 32 -20.60 -6.14 16.22
N GLU A 33 -21.84 -5.82 16.55
CA GLU A 33 -22.23 -4.55 17.17
C GLU A 33 -21.71 -4.36 18.61
N ASN A 34 -21.22 -5.42 19.25
CA ASN A 34 -20.69 -5.40 20.61
C ASN A 34 -19.15 -5.47 20.66
N VAL A 35 -18.49 -5.53 19.49
CA VAL A 35 -17.02 -5.63 19.40
C VAL A 35 -16.45 -4.43 18.66
N PHE A 36 -15.62 -3.66 19.36
CA PHE A 36 -14.95 -2.48 18.79
C PHE A 36 -13.50 -2.85 18.46
N ASP A 37 -13.28 -3.30 17.23
CA ASP A 37 -11.95 -3.72 16.76
C ASP A 37 -11.14 -2.51 16.25
N PHE A 38 -10.07 -2.19 16.98
CA PHE A 38 -9.10 -1.15 16.62
C PHE A 38 -7.76 -1.73 16.14
N SER A 39 -7.71 -3.01 15.81
CA SER A 39 -6.47 -3.69 15.42
C SER A 39 -6.00 -3.31 14.02
N LEU A 40 -6.92 -3.05 13.09
CA LEU A 40 -6.63 -2.64 11.72
C LEU A 40 -7.34 -1.34 11.36
N GLY A 41 -6.62 -0.45 10.67
CA GLY A 41 -7.13 0.81 10.17
C GLY A 41 -7.95 0.65 8.88
N ASN A 42 -9.09 -0.02 8.94
CA ASN A 42 -10.00 -0.04 7.80
C ASN A 42 -10.76 1.28 7.68
N PRO A 43 -10.90 1.85 6.45
CA PRO A 43 -11.79 2.99 6.23
C PRO A 43 -13.25 2.63 6.60
N ALA A 44 -13.86 3.44 7.46
CA ALA A 44 -15.26 3.27 7.84
C ALA A 44 -16.23 4.03 6.90
N THR A 45 -15.69 4.92 6.07
CA THR A 45 -16.48 5.68 5.09
C THR A 45 -16.49 4.95 3.74
N PRO A 46 -17.66 4.85 3.09
CA PRO A 46 -17.72 4.29 1.74
C PRO A 46 -16.92 5.15 0.76
N GLU A 47 -16.45 4.52 -0.29
CA GLU A 47 -15.79 5.20 -1.39
C GLU A 47 -16.73 6.20 -2.08
N PRO A 48 -16.20 7.29 -2.66
CA PRO A 48 -17.01 8.21 -3.46
C PRO A 48 -17.67 7.48 -4.64
N LYS A 49 -18.98 7.75 -4.87
CA LYS A 49 -19.72 7.15 -6.00
C LYS A 49 -19.00 7.36 -7.34
N ALA A 50 -18.35 8.50 -7.53
CA ALA A 50 -17.58 8.82 -8.73
C ALA A 50 -16.46 7.82 -9.02
N LEU A 51 -15.86 7.18 -8.00
CA LEU A 51 -14.85 6.14 -8.21
C LEU A 51 -15.45 4.90 -8.90
N ASN A 52 -16.58 4.42 -8.39
CA ASN A 52 -17.25 3.27 -8.96
C ASN A 52 -17.80 3.55 -10.36
N ASP A 53 -18.31 4.75 -10.60
CA ASP A 53 -18.78 5.17 -11.93
C ASP A 53 -17.61 5.21 -12.91
N ALA A 54 -16.48 5.83 -12.57
CA ALA A 54 -15.30 5.88 -13.41
C ALA A 54 -14.73 4.48 -13.75
N ILE A 55 -14.78 3.53 -12.80
CA ILE A 55 -14.38 2.14 -13.07
C ILE A 55 -15.32 1.48 -14.09
N ARG A 56 -16.63 1.69 -13.97
CA ARG A 56 -17.61 1.14 -14.93
C ARG A 56 -17.41 1.74 -16.32
N ASP A 57 -17.29 3.07 -16.39
CA ASP A 57 -17.06 3.79 -17.64
C ASP A 57 -15.79 3.28 -18.34
N LEU A 58 -14.70 3.04 -17.59
CA LEU A 58 -13.46 2.49 -18.12
C LEU A 58 -13.64 1.09 -18.70
N LEU A 59 -14.42 0.22 -18.03
CA LEU A 59 -14.71 -1.13 -18.52
C LEU A 59 -15.61 -1.09 -19.76
N ASP A 60 -16.65 -0.28 -19.74
CA ASP A 60 -17.57 -0.11 -20.89
C ASP A 60 -16.84 0.42 -22.13
N GLU A 61 -15.93 1.39 -21.93
CA GLU A 61 -15.07 1.90 -23.00
C GLU A 61 -14.12 0.83 -23.57
N ALA A 62 -13.56 -0.01 -22.68
CA ALA A 62 -12.70 -1.10 -23.11
C ALA A 62 -13.46 -2.16 -23.91
N ASP A 63 -14.65 -2.53 -23.46
CA ASP A 63 -15.52 -3.49 -24.13
C ASP A 63 -15.95 -2.97 -25.52
N ALA A 64 -16.27 -1.69 -25.62
CA ALA A 64 -16.61 -1.04 -26.90
C ALA A 64 -15.47 -1.07 -27.92
N LYS A 65 -14.22 -1.07 -27.45
CA LYS A 65 -13.00 -1.15 -28.27
C LYS A 65 -12.55 -2.60 -28.55
N GLY A 66 -13.20 -3.60 -27.96
CA GLY A 66 -12.88 -5.02 -28.09
C GLY A 66 -11.46 -5.37 -27.63
N ALA A 67 -10.76 -6.23 -28.38
CA ALA A 67 -9.44 -6.71 -27.98
C ALA A 67 -8.42 -5.59 -27.71
N ALA A 68 -8.46 -4.50 -28.49
CA ALA A 68 -7.58 -3.34 -28.28
C ALA A 68 -7.88 -2.62 -26.96
N GLY A 69 -9.15 -2.50 -26.58
CA GLY A 69 -9.57 -1.93 -25.29
C GLY A 69 -9.14 -2.79 -24.12
N SER A 70 -9.36 -4.10 -24.21
CA SER A 70 -8.92 -5.07 -23.20
C SER A 70 -7.40 -5.01 -22.98
N LEU A 71 -6.58 -4.95 -24.02
CA LEU A 71 -5.13 -4.80 -23.91
C LEU A 71 -4.73 -3.45 -23.26
N GLY A 72 -5.50 -2.39 -23.49
CA GLY A 72 -5.27 -1.09 -22.87
C GLY A 72 -5.45 -1.10 -21.35
N ILE A 73 -6.34 -1.94 -20.82
CA ILE A 73 -6.60 -2.04 -19.37
C ILE A 73 -5.76 -3.16 -18.72
N HIS A 74 -5.69 -4.32 -19.37
CA HIS A 74 -5.10 -5.53 -18.80
C HIS A 74 -3.70 -5.85 -19.34
N GLY A 75 -3.20 -5.04 -20.26
CA GLY A 75 -1.88 -5.22 -20.86
C GLY A 75 -0.74 -4.68 -19.99
N TYR A 76 0.47 -4.86 -20.47
CA TYR A 76 1.64 -4.25 -19.87
C TYR A 76 1.62 -2.73 -20.07
N MET A 77 2.05 -2.02 -19.03
CA MET A 77 2.25 -0.56 -19.06
C MET A 77 3.73 -0.23 -18.86
N ALA A 78 4.09 1.06 -18.99
CA ALA A 78 5.41 1.54 -18.61
C ALA A 78 5.71 1.26 -17.13
N ASN A 79 6.99 1.00 -16.79
CA ASN A 79 7.39 0.63 -15.42
C ASN A 79 6.98 1.64 -14.35
N ALA A 80 6.91 2.92 -14.69
CA ALA A 80 6.46 3.98 -13.78
C ALA A 80 4.92 4.12 -13.73
N GLY A 81 4.16 3.40 -14.53
CA GLY A 81 2.72 3.55 -14.71
C GLY A 81 2.38 4.45 -15.92
N TYR A 82 1.10 4.60 -16.21
CA TYR A 82 0.62 5.44 -17.30
C TYR A 82 1.03 6.90 -17.10
N GLU A 83 1.57 7.52 -18.13
CA GLU A 83 2.11 8.88 -18.05
C GLU A 83 0.99 9.90 -17.81
N GLU A 84 -0.14 9.76 -18.48
CA GLU A 84 -1.30 10.64 -18.33
C GLU A 84 -1.86 10.59 -16.89
N VAL A 85 -1.85 9.43 -16.23
CA VAL A 85 -2.28 9.29 -14.84
C VAL A 85 -1.30 9.98 -13.90
N ARG A 86 0.00 9.77 -14.12
CA ARG A 86 1.04 10.43 -13.33
C ARG A 86 1.04 11.95 -13.51
N GLN A 87 0.78 12.41 -14.73
CA GLN A 87 0.66 13.84 -15.02
C GLN A 87 -0.55 14.46 -14.31
N ALA A 88 -1.72 13.83 -14.36
CA ALA A 88 -2.91 14.31 -13.65
C ALA A 88 -2.69 14.38 -12.13
N ILE A 89 -2.00 13.37 -11.55
CA ILE A 89 -1.63 13.40 -10.13
C ILE A 89 -0.67 14.55 -9.84
N ALA A 90 0.35 14.76 -10.68
CA ALA A 90 1.31 15.85 -10.51
C ALA A 90 0.62 17.22 -10.54
N GLU A 91 -0.29 17.44 -11.47
CA GLU A 91 -1.08 18.68 -11.59
C GLU A 91 -1.94 18.91 -10.33
N ASN A 92 -2.63 17.89 -9.86
CA ASN A 92 -3.42 17.99 -8.62
C ASN A 92 -2.56 18.32 -7.40
N LEU A 93 -1.37 17.70 -7.28
CA LEU A 93 -0.43 18.01 -6.20
C LEU A 93 0.09 19.44 -6.30
N ASN A 94 0.40 19.92 -7.52
CA ASN A 94 0.87 21.28 -7.76
C ASN A 94 -0.19 22.32 -7.38
N GLU A 95 -1.43 22.06 -7.78
CA GLU A 95 -2.56 22.94 -7.44
C GLU A 95 -2.80 23.01 -5.93
N ARG A 96 -2.82 21.86 -5.25
CA ARG A 96 -3.16 21.78 -3.82
C ARG A 96 -2.06 22.24 -2.89
N PHE A 97 -0.81 22.03 -3.25
CA PHE A 97 0.33 22.19 -2.35
C PHE A 97 1.40 23.15 -2.87
N GLY A 98 1.20 23.77 -4.05
CA GLY A 98 2.15 24.69 -4.65
C GLY A 98 3.47 24.05 -5.07
N THR A 99 3.48 22.74 -5.32
CA THR A 99 4.65 22.00 -5.79
C THR A 99 4.90 22.24 -7.28
N LYS A 100 5.95 21.65 -7.84
CA LYS A 100 6.31 21.76 -9.28
C LYS A 100 6.62 20.37 -9.85
N PHE A 101 5.82 19.39 -9.50
CA PHE A 101 5.99 18.03 -9.99
C PHE A 101 5.53 17.88 -11.44
N THR A 102 6.13 16.92 -12.12
CA THR A 102 5.75 16.44 -13.45
C THR A 102 5.52 14.93 -13.38
N ALA A 103 5.02 14.31 -14.43
CA ALA A 103 4.90 12.86 -14.52
C ALA A 103 6.22 12.12 -14.22
N HIS A 104 7.37 12.73 -14.51
CA HIS A 104 8.70 12.15 -14.25
C HIS A 104 9.08 12.05 -12.77
N ASN A 105 8.41 12.78 -11.90
CA ASN A 105 8.64 12.74 -10.46
C ASN A 105 7.80 11.68 -9.76
N LEU A 106 6.95 10.95 -10.47
CA LEU A 106 5.99 10.02 -9.91
C LEU A 106 6.20 8.60 -10.47
N VAL A 107 6.04 7.64 -9.58
CA VAL A 107 6.01 6.21 -9.92
C VAL A 107 4.78 5.61 -9.25
N MET A 108 3.96 4.90 -10.01
CA MET A 108 2.80 4.19 -9.50
C MET A 108 3.25 2.89 -8.82
N THR A 109 2.69 2.60 -7.66
CA THR A 109 3.03 1.40 -6.89
C THR A 109 1.79 0.69 -6.37
N VAL A 110 1.92 -0.58 -5.98
CA VAL A 110 0.85 -1.34 -5.34
C VAL A 110 0.79 -0.95 -3.85
N GLY A 111 0.12 0.16 -3.57
CA GLY A 111 -0.02 0.71 -2.22
C GLY A 111 1.30 1.25 -1.64
N ALA A 112 1.20 1.81 -0.43
CA ALA A 112 2.35 2.36 0.30
C ALA A 112 3.42 1.30 0.61
N ALA A 113 3.01 0.07 0.90
CA ALA A 113 3.94 -1.03 1.17
C ALA A 113 4.84 -1.32 -0.04
N GLY A 114 4.26 -1.37 -1.25
CA GLY A 114 5.01 -1.50 -2.49
C GLY A 114 5.99 -0.34 -2.69
N GLY A 115 5.50 0.88 -2.50
CA GLY A 115 6.32 2.10 -2.61
C GLY A 115 7.51 2.10 -1.66
N LEU A 116 7.29 1.81 -0.38
CA LEU A 116 8.35 1.75 0.63
C LEU A 116 9.40 0.67 0.32
N ASN A 117 8.97 -0.53 -0.10
CA ASN A 117 9.91 -1.57 -0.49
C ASN A 117 10.75 -1.18 -1.72
N ILE A 118 10.16 -0.49 -2.71
CA ILE A 118 10.90 0.03 -3.86
C ILE A 118 11.94 1.07 -3.42
N ILE A 119 11.53 2.04 -2.58
CA ILE A 119 12.43 3.09 -2.07
C ILE A 119 13.57 2.45 -1.28
N PHE A 120 13.27 1.59 -0.31
CA PHE A 120 14.28 0.95 0.52
C PHE A 120 15.24 0.11 -0.33
N LYS A 121 14.73 -0.64 -1.32
CA LYS A 121 15.60 -1.37 -2.26
C LYS A 121 16.53 -0.46 -3.04
N THR A 122 16.12 0.77 -3.30
CA THR A 122 16.87 1.71 -4.15
C THR A 122 17.95 2.46 -3.37
N ILE A 123 17.70 2.75 -2.07
CA ILE A 123 18.53 3.69 -1.31
C ILE A 123 19.27 3.06 -0.11
N LEU A 124 18.89 1.85 0.33
CA LEU A 124 19.49 1.23 1.51
C LEU A 124 20.55 0.20 1.13
N ASP A 125 21.68 0.28 1.80
CA ASP A 125 22.68 -0.78 1.89
C ASP A 125 22.46 -1.61 3.17
N PRO A 126 23.01 -2.85 3.25
CA PRO A 126 22.96 -3.62 4.48
C PRO A 126 23.57 -2.84 5.66
N ASP A 127 22.92 -2.95 6.82
CA ASP A 127 23.25 -2.25 8.07
C ASP A 127 22.88 -0.74 8.12
N ASP A 128 22.34 -0.16 7.06
CA ASP A 128 21.78 1.18 7.11
C ASP A 128 20.67 1.32 8.15
N GLU A 129 20.45 2.53 8.63
CA GLU A 129 19.47 2.84 9.66
C GLU A 129 18.28 3.62 9.09
N VAL A 130 17.08 3.14 9.41
CA VAL A 130 15.83 3.81 9.10
C VAL A 130 15.21 4.33 10.40
N ILE A 131 15.09 5.64 10.53
CA ILE A 131 14.49 6.28 11.71
C ILE A 131 12.96 6.24 11.59
N VAL A 132 12.30 5.82 12.67
CA VAL A 132 10.85 5.86 12.81
C VAL A 132 10.46 6.51 14.13
N PHE A 133 9.36 7.27 14.14
CA PHE A 133 8.83 7.91 15.34
C PHE A 133 7.75 7.03 15.97
N ALA A 134 7.87 6.75 17.26
CA ALA A 134 6.85 5.99 17.98
C ALA A 134 5.64 6.89 18.35
N PRO A 135 4.40 6.36 18.27
CA PRO A 135 4.02 5.04 17.79
C PRO A 135 4.03 4.96 16.26
N PHE A 136 4.42 3.81 15.69
CA PHE A 136 4.52 3.61 14.25
C PHE A 136 3.90 2.27 13.81
N PHE A 137 3.63 2.16 12.52
CA PHE A 137 3.12 0.94 11.93
C PHE A 137 4.17 -0.18 11.96
N GLY A 138 3.84 -1.28 12.63
CA GLY A 138 4.79 -2.37 12.93
C GLY A 138 5.49 -2.98 11.71
N GLU A 139 4.84 -2.97 10.55
CA GLU A 139 5.36 -3.52 9.30
C GLU A 139 6.60 -2.78 8.76
N TYR A 140 6.85 -1.55 9.21
CA TYR A 140 8.09 -0.82 8.82
C TYR A 140 9.35 -1.58 9.23
N ARG A 141 9.30 -2.33 10.33
CA ARG A 141 10.40 -3.22 10.75
C ARG A 141 10.68 -4.28 9.70
N GLN A 142 9.62 -4.89 9.16
CA GLN A 142 9.73 -5.93 8.14
C GLN A 142 10.22 -5.34 6.81
N TYR A 143 9.76 -4.15 6.44
CA TYR A 143 10.19 -3.50 5.20
C TYR A 143 11.69 -3.18 5.24
N ALA A 144 12.20 -2.62 6.32
CA ALA A 144 13.63 -2.38 6.49
C ALA A 144 14.43 -3.70 6.53
N ALA A 145 13.94 -4.70 7.27
CA ALA A 145 14.58 -6.00 7.39
C ALA A 145 14.66 -6.75 6.04
N ASN A 146 13.77 -6.49 5.07
CA ASN A 146 13.86 -7.08 3.74
C ASN A 146 15.17 -6.73 3.00
N PHE A 147 15.80 -5.62 3.40
CA PHE A 147 17.03 -5.09 2.81
C PHE A 147 18.20 -5.06 3.81
N ASP A 148 18.11 -5.86 4.86
CA ASP A 148 19.12 -5.98 5.92
C ASP A 148 19.44 -4.65 6.65
N ALA A 149 18.51 -3.69 6.57
CA ALA A 149 18.58 -2.42 7.30
C ALA A 149 17.98 -2.53 8.70
N LYS A 150 18.31 -1.58 9.56
CA LYS A 150 17.92 -1.51 10.98
C LYS A 150 16.89 -0.42 11.20
N ILE A 151 15.93 -0.66 12.10
CA ILE A 151 15.01 0.37 12.56
C ILE A 151 15.57 1.04 13.83
N VAL A 152 15.68 2.36 13.79
CA VAL A 152 15.99 3.21 14.94
C VAL A 152 14.71 3.92 15.37
N ILE A 153 14.30 3.68 16.62
CA ILE A 153 13.04 4.22 17.16
C ILE A 153 13.34 5.48 17.96
N VAL A 154 12.67 6.56 17.61
CA VAL A 154 12.66 7.82 18.36
C VAL A 154 11.33 7.92 19.10
N GLN A 155 11.39 8.21 20.40
CA GLN A 155 10.23 8.39 21.28
C GLN A 155 9.69 9.83 21.14
#